data_368c4cfea42c500a35d1357cf8346a1a
#
_entry.id   368c4cfea42c500a35d1357cf8346a1a
#
_cell.length_a   1.000
_cell.length_b   1.000
_cell.length_c   1.000
_cell.angle_alpha   90.00
_cell.angle_beta   90.00
_cell.angle_gamma   90.00
#
_symmetry.space_group_name_H-M   'P 1'
#
loop_
_entity.id
_entity.type
_entity.pdbx_description
1 polymer ?
#
loop_
_entity_poly.entity_id
_entity_poly.type
_entity_poly.pdbx_seq_one_letter_code
_entity_poly.pdbx_strand_id
1 'polypeptide(L)'
;MSNKIERKFLKIQDMILDDLLSLESRKNRKPIIDNWKSRIGKGKTCVIENGSVFEKAVVTFSSVSGKNLPASSGMFEKTNKIHKFKAMGVSVICHPKNPKAPTSHFNVRTFMIFDKKGLQNWWIGGGCDLTPFFPYKSDVTFWHKSLKSMFDRFNKTFYKKFAKECDKYFYLPHRKERRGVGGVFFDNLNYKDHAYSLKLLECLGKAYMQTCLLYTSDAADDRMRG
;
A
#
# COMPACT_ATOMS: atom_id res chain seq x y z
N MET A 1 -20.12 11.83 1.10
CA MET A 1 -19.31 10.88 0.31
C MET A 1 -17.86 10.85 0.78
N SER A 2 -17.13 11.93 0.77
CA SER A 2 -15.70 12.02 1.17
C SER A 2 -15.39 11.44 2.57
N ASN A 3 -16.18 11.74 3.60
CA ASN A 3 -15.99 11.21 4.96
C ASN A 3 -16.16 9.68 5.05
N LYS A 4 -17.01 9.09 4.19
CA LYS A 4 -17.18 7.62 4.14
C LYS A 4 -15.96 6.95 3.53
N ILE A 5 -15.34 7.57 2.51
CA ILE A 5 -14.11 7.07 1.88
C ILE A 5 -12.94 7.21 2.85
N GLU A 6 -12.80 8.36 3.52
CA GLU A 6 -11.76 8.59 4.53
C GLU A 6 -11.80 7.53 5.63
N ARG A 7 -12.99 7.21 6.16
CA ARG A 7 -13.16 6.12 7.15
C ARG A 7 -12.70 4.76 6.63
N LYS A 8 -12.86 4.47 5.33
CA LYS A 8 -12.36 3.21 4.75
C LYS A 8 -10.84 3.16 4.76
N PHE A 9 -10.15 4.25 4.40
CA PHE A 9 -8.69 4.30 4.44
C PHE A 9 -8.15 4.23 5.88
N LEU A 10 -8.79 4.92 6.83
CA LEU A 10 -8.44 4.80 8.25
C LEU A 10 -8.61 3.36 8.75
N LYS A 11 -9.67 2.66 8.36
CA LYS A 11 -9.84 1.22 8.69
C LYS A 11 -8.75 0.35 8.09
N ILE A 12 -8.27 0.64 6.88
CA ILE A 12 -7.12 -0.06 6.28
C ILE A 12 -5.86 0.21 7.10
N GLN A 13 -5.62 1.47 7.50
CA GLN A 13 -4.50 1.84 8.35
C GLN A 13 -4.55 1.11 9.69
N ASP A 14 -5.69 1.17 10.39
CA ASP A 14 -5.85 0.56 11.71
C ASP A 14 -5.68 -0.97 11.63
N MET A 15 -6.30 -1.63 10.64
CA MET A 15 -6.13 -3.07 10.41
C MET A 15 -4.65 -3.46 10.24
N ILE A 16 -3.93 -2.75 9.37
CA ILE A 16 -2.51 -3.04 9.13
C ILE A 16 -1.68 -2.78 10.38
N LEU A 17 -1.95 -1.69 11.09
CA LEU A 17 -1.24 -1.36 12.33
C LEU A 17 -1.46 -2.42 13.41
N ASP A 18 -2.70 -2.85 13.61
CA ASP A 18 -3.06 -3.87 14.60
C ASP A 18 -2.37 -5.21 14.28
N ASP A 19 -2.35 -5.61 13.01
CA ASP A 19 -1.67 -6.81 12.56
C ASP A 19 -0.15 -6.73 12.82
N LEU A 20 0.51 -5.60 12.47
CA LEU A 20 1.94 -5.40 12.76
C LEU A 20 2.25 -5.39 14.25
N LEU A 21 1.41 -4.72 15.06
CA LEU A 21 1.56 -4.70 16.51
C LEU A 21 1.34 -6.09 17.15
N SER A 22 0.53 -6.94 16.54
CA SER A 22 0.31 -8.30 17.02
C SER A 22 1.57 -9.16 17.00
N LEU A 23 2.50 -8.88 16.09
CA LEU A 23 3.79 -9.54 15.97
C LEU A 23 4.80 -9.09 17.04
N GLU A 24 4.64 -7.87 17.54
CA GLU A 24 5.55 -7.33 18.55
C GLU A 24 5.30 -7.95 19.94
N SER A 25 6.35 -8.03 20.77
CA SER A 25 6.19 -8.37 22.19
C SER A 25 5.28 -7.36 22.89
N ARG A 26 4.55 -7.78 23.94
CA ARG A 26 3.56 -6.92 24.64
C ARG A 26 4.10 -5.56 25.06
N LYS A 27 5.36 -5.49 25.52
CA LYS A 27 6.02 -4.25 25.94
C LYS A 27 6.26 -3.26 24.78
N ASN A 28 6.39 -3.78 23.55
CA ASN A 28 6.70 -3.00 22.34
C ASN A 28 5.46 -2.62 21.51
N ARG A 29 4.25 -2.97 21.97
CA ARG A 29 2.99 -2.68 21.27
C ARG A 29 2.49 -1.23 21.47
N LYS A 30 3.41 -0.27 21.53
CA LYS A 30 3.08 1.16 21.70
C LYS A 30 3.67 1.92 20.51
N PRO A 31 2.87 2.15 19.43
CA PRO A 31 3.35 2.94 18.30
C PRO A 31 3.46 4.41 18.68
N ILE A 32 4.40 5.10 18.09
CA ILE A 32 4.44 6.57 18.10
C ILE A 32 3.40 7.04 17.09
N ILE A 33 2.46 7.88 17.53
CA ILE A 33 1.38 8.40 16.68
C ILE A 33 1.57 9.89 16.51
N ASP A 34 1.69 10.33 15.25
CA ASP A 34 1.70 11.72 14.85
C ASP A 34 0.45 12.02 14.00
N ASN A 35 -0.38 12.96 14.51
CA ASN A 35 -1.54 13.48 13.81
C ASN A 35 -1.20 14.86 13.26
N TRP A 36 -0.91 14.94 11.98
CA TRP A 36 -0.52 16.19 11.36
C TRP A 36 -1.68 16.86 10.59
N LYS A 37 -1.62 18.17 10.52
CA LYS A 37 -2.52 19.01 9.73
C LYS A 37 -1.73 20.11 9.04
N SER A 38 -2.04 20.35 7.77
CA SER A 38 -1.43 21.40 6.95
C SER A 38 -2.48 22.16 6.15
N ARG A 39 -2.05 23.20 5.43
CA ARG A 39 -2.93 23.97 4.54
C ARG A 39 -3.60 23.12 3.46
N ILE A 40 -2.95 22.06 3.00
CA ILE A 40 -3.44 21.22 1.89
C ILE A 40 -4.04 19.90 2.35
N GLY A 41 -3.93 19.55 3.63
CA GLY A 41 -4.45 18.26 4.10
C GLY A 41 -4.14 17.91 5.53
N LYS A 42 -4.41 16.67 5.86
CA LYS A 42 -4.21 16.06 7.17
C LYS A 42 -3.78 14.59 7.02
N GLY A 43 -3.21 14.05 8.06
CA GLY A 43 -2.87 12.63 8.11
C GLY A 43 -2.61 12.12 9.52
N LYS A 44 -2.41 10.81 9.61
CA LYS A 44 -2.03 10.09 10.82
C LYS A 44 -0.87 9.17 10.44
N THR A 45 0.28 9.35 11.06
CA THR A 45 1.45 8.49 10.91
C THR A 45 1.63 7.68 12.19
N CYS A 46 1.71 6.37 12.05
CA CYS A 46 1.97 5.44 13.15
C CYS A 46 3.33 4.78 12.90
N VAL A 47 4.23 4.86 13.87
CA VAL A 47 5.59 4.35 13.77
C VAL A 47 5.84 3.33 14.87
N ILE A 48 6.33 2.16 14.49
CA ILE A 48 6.91 1.17 15.38
C ILE A 48 8.42 1.30 15.21
N GLU A 49 9.14 1.59 16.29
CA GLU A 49 10.60 1.71 16.30
C GLU A 49 11.20 0.81 17.38
N ASN A 50 12.34 0.22 17.05
CA ASN A 50 13.11 -0.62 17.97
C ASN A 50 12.26 -1.74 18.61
N GLY A 51 11.28 -2.26 17.85
CA GLY A 51 10.41 -3.34 18.27
C GLY A 51 11.16 -4.65 18.49
N SER A 52 10.46 -5.71 18.86
CA SER A 52 11.04 -7.06 18.94
C SER A 52 11.19 -7.72 17.57
N VAL A 53 10.30 -7.39 16.63
CA VAL A 53 10.26 -7.92 15.26
C VAL A 53 10.74 -6.88 14.25
N PHE A 54 10.24 -5.64 14.36
CA PHE A 54 10.60 -4.58 13.42
C PHE A 54 11.67 -3.67 14.01
N GLU A 55 12.73 -3.43 13.24
CA GLU A 55 13.62 -2.30 13.46
C GLU A 55 12.82 -1.01 13.31
N LYS A 56 12.08 -0.92 12.19
CA LYS A 56 11.16 0.18 11.94
C LYS A 56 10.00 -0.28 11.04
N ALA A 57 8.78 0.04 11.45
CA ALA A 57 7.62 -0.05 10.57
C ALA A 57 6.80 1.23 10.65
N VAL A 58 6.33 1.70 9.50
CA VAL A 58 5.56 2.95 9.40
C VAL A 58 4.27 2.70 8.64
N VAL A 59 3.15 3.10 9.23
CA VAL A 59 1.83 3.06 8.59
C VAL A 59 1.25 4.47 8.56
N THR A 60 1.18 5.07 7.38
CA THR A 60 0.74 6.47 7.21
C THR A 60 -0.57 6.52 6.44
N PHE A 61 -1.56 7.21 7.00
CA PHE A 61 -2.74 7.69 6.28
C PHE A 61 -2.52 9.17 5.90
N SER A 62 -2.92 9.55 4.69
CA SER A 62 -2.95 10.95 4.25
C SER A 62 -4.23 11.27 3.49
N SER A 63 -4.71 12.49 3.66
CA SER A 63 -5.85 13.06 2.92
C SER A 63 -5.52 14.49 2.54
N VAL A 64 -5.31 14.74 1.26
CA VAL A 64 -4.93 16.04 0.71
C VAL A 64 -5.96 16.52 -0.29
N SER A 65 -6.07 17.84 -0.42
CA SER A 65 -7.00 18.48 -1.36
C SER A 65 -6.42 19.79 -1.91
N GLY A 66 -6.83 20.17 -3.09
CA GLY A 66 -6.39 21.39 -3.73
C GLY A 66 -7.36 21.87 -4.81
N LYS A 67 -7.07 23.09 -5.31
CA LYS A 67 -7.88 23.73 -6.38
C LYS A 67 -7.31 23.47 -7.78
N ASN A 68 -6.03 23.10 -7.89
CA ASN A 68 -5.35 22.82 -9.16
C ASN A 68 -4.88 21.36 -9.15
N LEU A 69 -5.08 20.66 -10.25
CA LEU A 69 -4.59 19.30 -10.41
C LEU A 69 -3.05 19.29 -10.39
N PRO A 70 -2.41 18.40 -9.62
CA PRO A 70 -0.97 18.25 -9.67
C PRO A 70 -0.54 17.70 -11.04
N ALA A 71 0.63 18.12 -11.54
CA ALA A 71 1.19 17.68 -12.81
C ALA A 71 1.29 16.13 -12.91
N SER A 72 1.52 15.47 -11.77
CA SER A 72 1.58 14.02 -11.66
C SER A 72 0.23 13.30 -11.85
N SER A 73 -0.89 14.03 -11.98
CA SER A 73 -2.21 13.41 -12.16
C SER A 73 -2.47 12.86 -13.56
N GLY A 74 -1.54 13.07 -14.52
CA GLY A 74 -1.66 12.62 -15.91
C GLY A 74 -2.82 13.23 -16.71
N MET A 75 -3.62 14.10 -16.09
CA MET A 75 -4.80 14.73 -16.69
C MET A 75 -4.65 16.22 -16.97
N PHE A 76 -3.43 16.75 -16.89
CA PHE A 76 -3.16 18.19 -16.97
C PHE A 76 -3.55 18.83 -18.30
N GLU A 77 -3.71 18.06 -19.38
CA GLU A 77 -3.85 18.63 -20.73
C GLU A 77 -5.29 18.85 -21.21
N LYS A 78 -6.33 18.52 -20.46
CA LYS A 78 -7.68 18.45 -21.04
C LYS A 78 -8.73 19.43 -20.51
N THR A 79 -8.49 20.23 -19.47
CA THR A 79 -9.55 21.13 -18.99
C THR A 79 -9.02 22.46 -18.46
N ASN A 80 -9.32 23.57 -19.14
CA ASN A 80 -9.19 24.94 -18.64
C ASN A 80 -10.17 25.29 -17.50
N LYS A 81 -10.79 24.30 -16.83
CA LYS A 81 -11.76 24.51 -15.77
C LYS A 81 -11.08 24.27 -14.40
N ILE A 82 -11.35 25.16 -13.45
CA ILE A 82 -10.91 25.02 -12.06
C ILE A 82 -11.61 23.79 -11.45
N HIS A 83 -10.87 22.73 -11.28
CA HIS A 83 -11.34 21.52 -10.61
C HIS A 83 -10.74 21.47 -9.21
N LYS A 84 -11.59 21.15 -8.23
CA LYS A 84 -11.11 20.74 -6.90
C LYS A 84 -10.73 19.27 -6.96
N PHE A 85 -9.64 18.90 -6.34
CA PHE A 85 -9.29 17.50 -6.18
C PHE A 85 -9.21 17.11 -4.70
N LYS A 86 -9.38 15.84 -4.43
CA LYS A 86 -9.07 15.20 -3.16
C LYS A 86 -8.38 13.87 -3.42
N ALA A 87 -7.23 13.67 -2.77
CA ALA A 87 -6.51 12.41 -2.79
C ALA A 87 -6.40 11.86 -1.37
N MET A 88 -6.57 10.56 -1.22
CA MET A 88 -6.42 9.85 0.05
C MET A 88 -5.64 8.58 -0.18
N GLY A 89 -4.82 8.19 0.79
CA GLY A 89 -4.07 6.94 0.70
C GLY A 89 -3.56 6.44 2.04
N VAL A 90 -3.16 5.17 2.03
CA VAL A 90 -2.39 4.52 3.08
C VAL A 90 -1.09 4.03 2.47
N SER A 91 0.02 4.30 3.16
CA SER A 91 1.35 3.83 2.78
C SER A 91 1.98 3.09 3.96
N VAL A 92 2.67 1.99 3.65
CA VAL A 92 3.34 1.15 4.64
C VAL A 92 4.75 0.83 4.18
N ILE A 93 5.69 0.88 5.12
CA ILE A 93 7.05 0.39 4.97
C ILE A 93 7.37 -0.44 6.20
N CYS A 94 7.85 -1.66 6.01
CA CYS A 94 8.25 -2.55 7.10
C CYS A 94 9.71 -2.98 6.91
N HIS A 95 10.53 -2.69 7.91
CA HIS A 95 11.93 -3.11 8.01
C HIS A 95 12.07 -4.07 9.19
N PRO A 96 12.05 -5.40 8.97
CA PRO A 96 12.28 -6.38 10.02
C PRO A 96 13.71 -6.33 10.55
N LYS A 97 13.92 -6.69 11.82
CA LYS A 97 15.27 -6.88 12.40
C LYS A 97 15.97 -8.12 11.86
N ASN A 98 15.20 -9.19 11.63
CA ASN A 98 15.74 -10.41 11.08
C ASN A 98 16.01 -10.23 9.57
N PRO A 99 17.27 -10.32 9.08
CA PRO A 99 17.57 -10.17 7.66
C PRO A 99 16.98 -11.29 6.78
N LYS A 100 16.54 -12.39 7.36
CA LYS A 100 15.82 -13.46 6.65
C LYS A 100 14.36 -13.10 6.37
N ALA A 101 13.79 -12.14 7.10
CA ALA A 101 12.46 -11.59 6.81
C ALA A 101 12.59 -10.43 5.79
N PRO A 102 11.75 -10.39 4.75
CA PRO A 102 11.86 -9.39 3.72
C PRO A 102 11.40 -8.01 4.17
N THR A 103 12.09 -6.97 3.72
CA THR A 103 11.52 -5.61 3.68
C THR A 103 10.32 -5.60 2.75
N SER A 104 9.25 -4.95 3.18
CA SER A 104 8.02 -4.88 2.38
C SER A 104 7.46 -3.46 2.31
N HIS A 105 6.81 -3.19 1.18
CA HIS A 105 6.17 -1.91 0.91
C HIS A 105 4.73 -2.15 0.46
N PHE A 106 3.85 -1.25 0.86
CA PHE A 106 2.46 -1.25 0.44
C PHE A 106 1.96 0.18 0.27
N ASN A 107 1.18 0.42 -0.76
CA ASN A 107 0.49 1.69 -0.96
C ASN A 107 -0.87 1.45 -1.60
N VAL A 108 -1.89 2.14 -1.12
CA VAL A 108 -3.20 2.24 -1.77
C VAL A 108 -3.68 3.67 -1.73
N ARG A 109 -4.27 4.14 -2.82
CA ARG A 109 -4.74 5.52 -2.93
C ARG A 109 -5.99 5.64 -3.80
N THR A 110 -6.76 6.69 -3.57
CA THR A 110 -7.80 7.16 -4.47
C THR A 110 -7.61 8.62 -4.77
N PHE A 111 -7.88 9.01 -5.99
CA PHE A 111 -7.91 10.38 -6.46
C PHE A 111 -9.29 10.71 -6.96
N MET A 112 -9.80 11.88 -6.62
CA MET A 112 -11.16 12.32 -6.94
C MET A 112 -11.12 13.75 -7.45
N ILE A 113 -11.84 14.01 -8.53
CA ILE A 113 -11.99 15.33 -9.13
C ILE A 113 -13.44 15.79 -8.94
N PHE A 114 -13.61 17.03 -8.50
CA PHE A 114 -14.91 17.63 -8.23
C PHE A 114 -15.04 18.94 -9.00
N ASP A 115 -16.28 19.20 -9.44
CA ASP A 115 -16.72 20.51 -9.89
C ASP A 115 -17.92 21.00 -9.04
N LYS A 116 -18.63 22.03 -9.54
CA LYS A 116 -19.85 22.58 -8.87
C LYS A 116 -20.99 21.55 -8.78
N LYS A 117 -21.03 20.56 -9.67
CA LYS A 117 -22.07 19.51 -9.71
C LYS A 117 -21.71 18.28 -8.86
N GLY A 118 -20.50 18.23 -8.28
CA GLY A 118 -20.04 17.13 -7.42
C GLY A 118 -18.88 16.34 -8.00
N LEU A 119 -18.79 15.03 -7.70
CA LEU A 119 -17.74 14.14 -8.17
C LEU A 119 -17.86 13.92 -9.69
N GLN A 120 -16.84 14.31 -10.43
CA GLN A 120 -16.81 14.20 -11.89
C GLN A 120 -15.98 13.01 -12.36
N ASN A 121 -14.86 12.77 -11.71
CA ASN A 121 -13.98 11.66 -12.06
C ASN A 121 -13.25 11.16 -10.83
N TRP A 122 -12.80 9.92 -10.89
CA TRP A 122 -12.02 9.29 -9.84
C TRP A 122 -11.19 8.16 -10.44
N TRP A 123 -10.13 7.79 -9.76
CA TRP A 123 -9.38 6.55 -9.99
C TRP A 123 -8.73 6.08 -8.72
N ILE A 124 -8.29 4.85 -8.74
CA ILE A 124 -7.49 4.25 -7.69
C ILE A 124 -6.10 3.89 -8.21
N GLY A 125 -5.15 3.86 -7.31
CA GLY A 125 -3.82 3.34 -7.50
C GLY A 125 -3.39 2.53 -6.30
N GLY A 126 -2.41 1.69 -6.47
CA GLY A 126 -1.87 0.91 -5.38
C GLY A 126 -0.81 -0.06 -5.83
N GLY A 127 -0.24 -0.74 -4.86
CA GLY A 127 0.76 -1.76 -5.08
C GLY A 127 1.38 -2.24 -3.79
N CYS A 128 2.10 -3.33 -3.90
CA CYS A 128 2.95 -3.84 -2.84
C CYS A 128 4.09 -4.64 -3.46
N ASP A 129 5.24 -4.62 -2.81
CA ASP A 129 6.43 -5.34 -3.24
C ASP A 129 7.27 -5.83 -2.06
N LEU A 130 8.06 -6.87 -2.30
CA LEU A 130 9.00 -7.43 -1.35
C LEU A 130 10.44 -7.25 -1.83
N THR A 131 11.32 -6.85 -0.89
CA THR A 131 12.76 -6.72 -1.12
C THR A 131 13.52 -7.56 -0.09
N PRO A 132 13.60 -8.89 -0.28
CA PRO A 132 14.34 -9.77 0.62
C PRO A 132 15.85 -9.67 0.41
N PHE A 133 16.63 -9.80 1.49
CA PHE A 133 18.07 -10.07 1.41
C PHE A 133 18.34 -11.51 0.96
N PHE A 134 17.52 -12.44 1.45
CA PHE A 134 17.61 -13.86 1.11
C PHE A 134 16.28 -14.30 0.44
N PRO A 135 16.23 -14.39 -0.90
CA PRO A 135 15.00 -14.72 -1.61
C PRO A 135 14.72 -16.25 -1.58
N TYR A 136 14.02 -16.70 -0.55
CA TYR A 136 13.58 -18.10 -0.47
C TYR A 136 12.47 -18.37 -1.50
N LYS A 137 12.65 -19.40 -2.32
CA LYS A 137 11.71 -19.75 -3.41
C LYS A 137 10.28 -20.02 -2.91
N SER A 138 10.14 -20.66 -1.75
CA SER A 138 8.84 -20.91 -1.11
C SER A 138 8.08 -19.61 -0.90
N ASP A 139 8.74 -18.62 -0.32
CA ASP A 139 8.19 -17.33 0.06
C ASP A 139 7.77 -16.53 -1.17
N VAL A 140 8.69 -16.40 -2.13
CA VAL A 140 8.41 -15.74 -3.41
C VAL A 140 7.20 -16.37 -4.09
N THR A 141 7.14 -17.71 -4.11
CA THR A 141 6.01 -18.44 -4.69
C THR A 141 4.70 -18.15 -3.95
N PHE A 142 4.72 -18.18 -2.62
CA PHE A 142 3.55 -17.91 -1.79
C PHE A 142 3.06 -16.46 -1.98
N TRP A 143 3.98 -15.49 -1.94
CA TRP A 143 3.69 -14.08 -2.20
C TRP A 143 2.92 -13.88 -3.50
N HIS A 144 3.49 -14.35 -4.60
CA HIS A 144 2.88 -14.17 -5.91
C HIS A 144 1.58 -14.95 -6.08
N LYS A 145 1.47 -16.18 -5.53
CA LYS A 145 0.22 -16.96 -5.53
C LYS A 145 -0.89 -16.25 -4.75
N SER A 146 -0.59 -15.69 -3.58
CA SER A 146 -1.57 -14.97 -2.74
C SER A 146 -2.09 -13.72 -3.45
N LEU A 147 -1.20 -12.90 -4.03
CA LEU A 147 -1.59 -11.73 -4.80
C LEU A 147 -2.43 -12.12 -6.03
N LYS A 148 -2.01 -13.15 -6.75
CA LYS A 148 -2.77 -13.66 -7.89
C LYS A 148 -4.17 -14.11 -7.48
N SER A 149 -4.29 -14.91 -6.44
CA SER A 149 -5.57 -15.41 -5.92
C SER A 149 -6.50 -14.25 -5.51
N MET A 150 -5.95 -13.22 -4.86
CA MET A 150 -6.72 -12.03 -4.50
C MET A 150 -7.25 -11.28 -5.73
N PHE A 151 -6.39 -11.00 -6.73
CA PHE A 151 -6.79 -10.27 -7.93
C PHE A 151 -7.73 -11.05 -8.83
N ASP A 152 -7.60 -12.38 -8.92
CA ASP A 152 -8.46 -13.25 -9.72
C ASP A 152 -9.95 -13.18 -9.29
N ARG A 153 -10.22 -12.78 -8.04
CA ARG A 153 -11.58 -12.52 -7.53
C ARG A 153 -12.22 -11.27 -8.14
N PHE A 154 -11.42 -10.35 -8.68
CA PHE A 154 -11.85 -9.12 -9.32
C PHE A 154 -11.78 -9.24 -10.85
N ASN A 155 -10.61 -9.62 -11.36
CA ASN A 155 -10.37 -9.84 -12.78
C ASN A 155 -9.12 -10.71 -12.97
N LYS A 156 -9.25 -11.82 -13.72
CA LYS A 156 -8.17 -12.78 -13.96
C LYS A 156 -6.95 -12.19 -14.70
N THR A 157 -7.10 -11.06 -15.37
CA THR A 157 -6.00 -10.41 -16.11
C THR A 157 -5.21 -9.43 -15.23
N PHE A 158 -5.77 -8.97 -14.10
CA PHE A 158 -5.20 -7.90 -13.27
C PHE A 158 -3.83 -8.26 -12.72
N TYR A 159 -3.69 -9.44 -12.13
CA TYR A 159 -2.42 -9.84 -11.54
C TYR A 159 -1.28 -9.77 -12.57
N LYS A 160 -1.44 -10.39 -13.75
CA LYS A 160 -0.40 -10.39 -14.79
C LYS A 160 -0.06 -8.99 -15.26
N LYS A 161 -1.08 -8.14 -15.46
CA LYS A 161 -0.91 -6.74 -15.85
C LYS A 161 -0.15 -5.96 -14.78
N PHE A 162 -0.59 -6.04 -13.53
CA PHE A 162 -0.05 -5.24 -12.43
C PHE A 162 1.32 -5.71 -11.96
N ALA A 163 1.63 -7.00 -12.07
CA ALA A 163 2.99 -7.51 -11.85
C ALA A 163 3.97 -6.95 -12.88
N LYS A 164 3.59 -6.92 -14.17
CA LYS A 164 4.41 -6.32 -15.23
C LYS A 164 4.62 -4.81 -15.02
N GLU A 165 3.60 -4.10 -14.57
CA GLU A 165 3.74 -2.66 -14.25
C GLU A 165 4.60 -2.45 -13.00
N CYS A 166 4.55 -3.33 -12.00
CA CYS A 166 5.44 -3.32 -10.84
C CYS A 166 6.91 -3.46 -11.26
N ASP A 167 7.21 -4.43 -12.13
CA ASP A 167 8.54 -4.65 -12.66
C ASP A 167 9.12 -3.42 -13.37
N LYS A 168 8.28 -2.68 -14.10
CA LYS A 168 8.69 -1.45 -14.79
C LYS A 168 8.87 -0.28 -13.80
N TYR A 169 7.92 -0.11 -12.89
CA TYR A 169 7.90 1.03 -11.97
C TYR A 169 9.08 1.02 -11.01
N PHE A 170 9.46 -0.16 -10.54
CA PHE A 170 10.57 -0.35 -9.60
C PHE A 170 11.88 -0.82 -10.28
N TYR A 171 11.99 -0.69 -11.60
CA TYR A 171 13.25 -0.96 -12.30
C TYR A 171 14.33 0.03 -11.90
N LEU A 172 15.53 -0.47 -11.62
CA LEU A 172 16.71 0.28 -11.22
C LEU A 172 17.68 0.41 -12.41
N PRO A 173 17.61 1.50 -13.21
CA PRO A 173 18.37 1.62 -14.46
C PRO A 173 19.89 1.54 -14.26
N HIS A 174 20.38 2.13 -13.16
CA HIS A 174 21.82 2.14 -12.83
C HIS A 174 22.36 0.76 -12.45
N ARG A 175 21.51 -0.18 -12.02
CA ARG A 175 21.83 -1.57 -11.69
C ARG A 175 21.37 -2.56 -12.75
N LYS A 176 20.60 -2.11 -13.71
CA LYS A 176 19.97 -2.94 -14.76
C LYS A 176 19.15 -4.11 -14.20
N GLU A 177 18.50 -3.92 -13.07
CA GLU A 177 17.74 -4.95 -12.36
C GLU A 177 16.37 -4.44 -11.86
N ARG A 178 15.48 -5.36 -11.54
CA ARG A 178 14.23 -5.07 -10.84
C ARG A 178 14.48 -5.02 -9.34
N ARG A 179 13.75 -4.16 -8.62
CA ARG A 179 13.83 -4.11 -7.17
C ARG A 179 13.20 -5.36 -6.55
N GLY A 180 13.98 -6.09 -5.77
CA GLY A 180 13.53 -7.25 -5.01
C GLY A 180 12.91 -8.35 -5.89
N VAL A 181 11.90 -9.00 -5.37
CA VAL A 181 11.16 -10.08 -6.06
C VAL A 181 9.88 -9.57 -6.73
N GLY A 182 9.66 -8.27 -6.70
CA GLY A 182 8.47 -7.63 -7.28
C GLY A 182 7.21 -7.80 -6.43
N GLY A 183 6.10 -7.70 -7.10
CA GLY A 183 4.76 -7.74 -6.52
C GLY A 183 3.73 -7.24 -7.52
N VAL A 184 2.97 -6.21 -7.16
CA VAL A 184 1.98 -5.59 -8.04
C VAL A 184 2.04 -4.07 -7.92
N PHE A 185 1.82 -3.39 -9.04
CA PHE A 185 1.64 -1.94 -9.08
C PHE A 185 0.59 -1.58 -10.13
N PHE A 186 -0.29 -0.66 -9.79
CA PHE A 186 -1.26 -0.07 -10.71
C PHE A 186 -1.55 1.38 -10.35
N ASP A 187 -1.82 2.16 -11.35
CA ASP A 187 -2.29 3.53 -11.22
C ASP A 187 -3.35 3.84 -12.26
N ASN A 188 -4.06 4.95 -12.05
CA ASN A 188 -5.11 5.41 -12.96
C ASN A 188 -6.18 4.33 -13.26
N LEU A 189 -6.44 3.43 -12.30
CA LEU A 189 -7.44 2.39 -12.46
C LEU A 189 -8.83 2.92 -12.12
N ASN A 190 -9.67 3.01 -13.14
CA ASN A 190 -11.11 3.24 -13.01
C ASN A 190 -11.81 1.94 -13.43
N TYR A 191 -12.28 1.16 -12.45
CA TYR A 191 -12.83 -0.18 -12.69
C TYR A 191 -14.19 -0.33 -12.01
N LYS A 192 -15.21 -0.64 -12.80
CA LYS A 192 -16.61 -0.65 -12.35
C LYS A 192 -16.99 0.68 -11.69
N ASP A 193 -17.58 0.65 -10.49
CA ASP A 193 -17.86 1.83 -9.69
C ASP A 193 -16.77 2.08 -8.62
N HIS A 194 -16.80 3.26 -8.03
CA HIS A 194 -15.83 3.68 -7.03
C HIS A 194 -15.86 2.81 -5.77
N ALA A 195 -17.07 2.38 -5.34
CA ALA A 195 -17.19 1.57 -4.13
C ALA A 195 -16.60 0.17 -4.33
N TYR A 196 -16.77 -0.42 -5.50
CA TYR A 196 -16.16 -1.70 -5.88
C TYR A 196 -14.63 -1.60 -5.98
N SER A 197 -14.14 -0.52 -6.57
CA SER A 197 -12.70 -0.24 -6.64
C SER A 197 -12.07 -0.04 -5.26
N LEU A 198 -12.74 0.65 -4.34
CA LEU A 198 -12.29 0.77 -2.95
C LEU A 198 -12.27 -0.57 -2.21
N LYS A 199 -13.18 -1.50 -2.56
CA LYS A 199 -13.16 -2.88 -2.02
C LYS A 199 -11.92 -3.64 -2.50
N LEU A 200 -11.47 -3.42 -3.74
CA LEU A 200 -10.22 -4.00 -4.25
C LEU A 200 -9.03 -3.54 -3.41
N LEU A 201 -8.93 -2.23 -3.06
CA LEU A 201 -7.86 -1.71 -2.21
C LEU A 201 -7.87 -2.33 -0.80
N GLU A 202 -9.06 -2.50 -0.20
CA GLU A 202 -9.20 -3.17 1.09
C GLU A 202 -8.73 -4.63 1.03
N CYS A 203 -9.13 -5.37 -0.01
CA CYS A 203 -8.71 -6.75 -0.21
C CYS A 203 -7.20 -6.86 -0.44
N LEU A 204 -6.59 -5.90 -1.15
CA LEU A 204 -5.15 -5.85 -1.34
C LEU A 204 -4.41 -5.66 0.00
N GLY A 205 -4.91 -4.78 0.87
CA GLY A 205 -4.37 -4.61 2.23
C GLY A 205 -4.42 -5.90 3.06
N LYS A 206 -5.55 -6.61 3.02
CA LYS A 206 -5.69 -7.91 3.70
C LYS A 206 -4.72 -8.96 3.15
N ALA A 207 -4.60 -9.08 1.82
CA ALA A 207 -3.66 -10.02 1.19
C ALA A 207 -2.20 -9.69 1.51
N TYR A 208 -1.84 -8.40 1.53
CA TYR A 208 -0.53 -7.94 1.95
C TYR A 208 -0.21 -8.40 3.38
N MET A 209 -1.10 -8.16 4.34
CA MET A 209 -0.86 -8.56 5.74
C MET A 209 -0.79 -10.07 5.91
N GLN A 210 -1.68 -10.84 5.29
CA GLN A 210 -1.63 -12.31 5.34
C GLN A 210 -0.29 -12.88 4.86
N THR A 211 0.35 -12.23 3.90
CA THR A 211 1.67 -12.64 3.41
C THR A 211 2.81 -12.15 4.32
N CYS A 212 2.76 -10.93 4.81
CA CYS A 212 3.78 -10.38 5.69
C CYS A 212 3.84 -11.12 7.05
N LEU A 213 2.69 -11.48 7.61
CA LEU A 213 2.59 -12.19 8.89
C LEU A 213 3.33 -13.53 8.88
N LEU A 214 3.26 -14.27 7.77
CA LEU A 214 3.93 -15.56 7.63
C LEU A 214 5.46 -15.46 7.54
N TYR A 215 5.99 -14.32 7.10
CA TYR A 215 7.45 -14.14 7.00
C TYR A 215 8.10 -13.63 8.28
N THR A 216 7.32 -13.07 9.19
CA THR A 216 7.83 -12.44 10.41
C THR A 216 7.62 -13.29 11.66
N SER A 217 6.74 -14.31 11.62
CA SER A 217 6.48 -15.23 12.72
C SER A 217 7.39 -16.48 12.67
N ASP A 218 6.86 -17.66 12.82
CA ASP A 218 7.57 -18.92 13.04
C ASP A 218 8.52 -19.35 11.89
N ALA A 219 8.23 -18.96 10.66
CA ALA A 219 9.08 -19.32 9.51
C ALA A 219 10.48 -18.67 9.53
N ALA A 220 10.66 -17.56 10.26
CA ALA A 220 11.97 -16.94 10.44
C ALA A 220 12.76 -17.67 11.54
N ASP A 221 12.11 -18.19 12.59
CA ASP A 221 12.75 -18.93 13.70
C ASP A 221 13.13 -20.35 13.28
N ASP A 222 12.29 -21.06 12.54
CA ASP A 222 12.62 -22.40 12.00
C ASP A 222 13.81 -22.39 11.05
N ARG A 223 14.02 -21.27 10.30
CA ARG A 223 15.17 -21.08 9.42
C ARG A 223 16.46 -20.69 10.15
N MET A 224 16.37 -20.35 11.43
CA MET A 224 17.55 -20.14 12.30
C MET A 224 18.12 -21.46 12.83
N ARG A 225 17.33 -22.56 12.77
CA ARG A 225 17.69 -23.87 13.34
C ARG A 225 18.23 -24.86 12.27
N GLY A 226 18.23 -24.52 11.01
CA GLY A 226 18.77 -25.28 9.89
C GLY A 226 19.91 -24.54 9.21
#